data_314b947887c7fe56b21f3318ac3724a8
#
_entry.id   314b947887c7fe56b21f3318ac3724a8
#
_cell.length_a   1.000
_cell.length_b   1.000
_cell.length_c   1.000
_cell.angle_alpha   90.00
_cell.angle_beta   90.00
_cell.angle_gamma   90.00
#
_symmetry.space_group_name_H-M   'P 1'
#
loop_
_entity.id
_entity.type
_entity.pdbx_description
1 polymer ?
#
loop_
_entity_poly.entity_id
_entity_poly.type
_entity_poly.pdbx_seq_one_letter_code
_entity_poly.pdbx_strand_id
1 'polypeptide(L)'
;MIDVINLQKSFGDKEILKGINVTINKGDIVAVLGPSGSGKSTFLRCLNCMEDPTGGSIIFNGVDIADMKVDINVHRRHMGMVFQHFNLYNNKTVLQNVMMAPAYLRCKDIDKAKKKNRMIKFKNLFRGSDKK
;
A
#
# COMPACT_ATOMS: atom_id res chain seq x y z
N MET A 1 4.15 4.67 12.30
CA MET A 1 5.61 4.73 12.22
C MET A 1 6.04 4.07 10.91
N ILE A 2 6.96 4.71 10.19
CA ILE A 2 7.57 4.17 8.98
C ILE A 2 9.07 4.19 9.18
N ASP A 3 9.73 3.04 9.06
CA ASP A 3 11.19 2.96 9.07
C ASP A 3 11.67 2.54 7.69
N VAL A 4 12.50 3.37 7.10
CA VAL A 4 13.14 3.13 5.79
C VAL A 4 14.59 2.76 6.04
N ILE A 5 14.98 1.59 5.56
CA ILE A 5 16.30 1.03 5.83
C ILE A 5 16.99 0.74 4.50
N ASN A 6 18.09 1.43 4.24
CA ASN A 6 18.93 1.26 3.06
C ASN A 6 18.13 1.23 1.75
N LEU A 7 17.13 2.11 1.60
CA LEU A 7 16.23 2.12 0.46
C LEU A 7 16.97 2.48 -0.82
N GLN A 8 16.91 1.58 -1.79
CA GLN A 8 17.54 1.73 -3.09
C GLN A 8 16.49 1.64 -4.21
N LYS A 9 16.66 2.45 -5.23
CA LYS A 9 15.84 2.40 -6.45
C LYS A 9 16.66 2.76 -7.68
N SER A 10 16.69 1.85 -8.64
CA SER A 10 17.28 2.05 -9.95
C SER A 10 16.24 1.91 -11.06
N PHE A 11 16.45 2.59 -12.16
CA PHE A 11 15.73 2.43 -13.42
C PHE A 11 16.75 2.09 -14.51
N GLY A 12 16.79 0.82 -14.90
CA GLY A 12 17.90 0.30 -15.70
C GLY A 12 19.23 0.51 -14.99
N ASP A 13 20.19 1.09 -15.67
CA ASP A 13 21.53 1.36 -15.12
C ASP A 13 21.61 2.63 -14.26
N LYS A 14 20.53 3.39 -14.20
CA LYS A 14 20.50 4.65 -13.45
C LYS A 14 19.99 4.46 -12.03
N GLU A 15 20.89 4.58 -11.05
CA GLU A 15 20.55 4.58 -9.64
C GLU A 15 20.02 5.96 -9.23
N ILE A 16 18.79 5.99 -8.69
CA ILE A 16 18.09 7.21 -8.24
C ILE A 16 18.12 7.34 -6.73
N LEU A 17 17.81 6.26 -6.01
CA LEU A 17 17.91 6.23 -4.55
C LEU A 17 19.07 5.34 -4.16
N LYS A 18 19.99 5.87 -3.34
CA LYS A 18 21.29 5.28 -3.05
C LYS A 18 21.44 4.91 -1.57
N GLY A 19 20.48 4.14 -1.05
CA GLY A 19 20.56 3.67 0.33
C GLY A 19 20.05 4.70 1.34
N ILE A 20 18.82 5.15 1.20
CA ILE A 20 18.19 6.12 2.10
C ILE A 20 17.78 5.42 3.40
N ASN A 21 18.14 6.04 4.53
CA ASN A 21 17.73 5.63 5.86
C ASN A 21 16.98 6.78 6.53
N VAL A 22 15.74 6.54 6.95
CA VAL A 22 14.94 7.53 7.67
C VAL A 22 13.85 6.86 8.49
N THR A 23 13.61 7.35 9.70
CA THR A 23 12.48 6.97 10.55
C THR A 23 11.48 8.12 10.60
N ILE A 24 10.22 7.84 10.34
CA ILE A 24 9.11 8.79 10.40
C ILE A 24 8.13 8.31 11.47
N ASN A 25 8.01 9.09 12.55
CA ASN A 25 7.12 8.77 13.66
C ASN A 25 5.71 9.30 13.44
N LYS A 26 4.79 8.84 14.27
CA LYS A 26 3.41 9.35 14.26
C LYS A 26 3.41 10.82 14.69
N GLY A 27 2.85 11.67 13.83
CA GLY A 27 2.77 13.11 14.05
C GLY A 27 3.89 13.93 13.42
N ASP A 28 4.92 13.28 12.89
CA ASP A 28 6.00 13.98 12.19
C ASP A 28 5.50 14.63 10.89
N ILE A 29 6.03 15.82 10.62
CA ILE A 29 5.90 16.52 9.34
C ILE A 29 7.28 16.55 8.71
N VAL A 30 7.44 15.82 7.61
CA VAL A 30 8.73 15.66 6.92
C VAL A 30 8.72 16.40 5.59
N ALA A 31 9.68 17.31 5.39
CA ALA A 31 9.91 17.97 4.12
C ALA A 31 11.07 17.31 3.36
N VAL A 32 10.84 16.91 2.11
CA VAL A 32 11.88 16.36 1.24
C VAL A 32 12.32 17.45 0.26
N LEU A 33 13.54 17.95 0.45
CA LEU A 33 14.10 19.04 -0.34
C LEU A 33 15.18 18.54 -1.30
N GLY A 34 15.37 19.24 -2.41
CA GLY A 34 16.40 18.92 -3.42
C GLY A 34 16.05 19.44 -4.80
N PRO A 35 17.00 19.48 -5.74
CA PRO A 35 16.79 19.94 -7.12
C PRO A 35 15.82 19.05 -7.89
N SER A 36 15.33 19.54 -9.05
CA SER A 36 14.52 18.70 -9.93
C SER A 36 15.31 17.46 -10.38
N GLY A 37 14.62 16.31 -10.43
CA GLY A 37 15.27 15.05 -10.82
C GLY A 37 16.07 14.35 -9.71
N SER A 38 16.16 14.89 -8.49
CA SER A 38 16.90 14.27 -7.37
C SER A 38 16.24 13.04 -6.73
N GLY A 39 15.13 12.55 -7.29
CA GLY A 39 14.47 11.33 -6.78
C GLY A 39 13.39 11.55 -5.71
N LYS A 40 13.00 12.79 -5.36
CA LYS A 40 11.99 13.07 -4.34
C LYS A 40 10.66 12.36 -4.59
N SER A 41 10.14 12.47 -5.80
CA SER A 41 8.89 11.79 -6.19
C SER A 41 9.04 10.27 -6.23
N THR A 42 10.21 9.79 -6.62
CA THR A 42 10.55 8.35 -6.59
C THR A 42 10.55 7.84 -5.15
N PHE A 43 11.17 8.57 -4.24
CA PHE A 43 11.17 8.24 -2.81
C PHE A 43 9.75 8.14 -2.26
N LEU A 44 8.90 9.17 -2.50
CA LEU A 44 7.50 9.15 -2.05
C LEU A 44 6.70 7.99 -2.65
N ARG A 45 6.94 7.64 -3.92
CA ARG A 45 6.29 6.50 -4.57
C ARG A 45 6.78 5.16 -4.02
N CYS A 46 8.04 5.05 -3.64
CA CYS A 46 8.55 3.86 -2.96
C CYS A 46 7.91 3.68 -1.58
N LEU A 47 7.68 4.76 -0.81
CA LEU A 47 7.09 4.67 0.53
C LEU A 47 5.71 4.01 0.55
N ASN A 48 4.93 4.09 -0.53
CA ASN A 48 3.65 3.37 -0.64
C ASN A 48 3.69 2.23 -1.66
N CYS A 49 4.90 1.82 -2.07
CA CYS A 49 5.16 0.76 -3.06
C CYS A 49 4.41 0.93 -4.38
N MET A 50 4.16 2.19 -4.83
CA MET A 50 3.75 2.45 -6.22
C MET A 50 4.91 2.25 -7.19
N GLU A 51 6.13 2.44 -6.71
CA GLU A 51 7.38 2.03 -7.32
C GLU A 51 8.04 1.02 -6.40
N ASP A 52 8.25 -0.20 -6.86
CA ASP A 52 8.91 -1.21 -6.05
C ASP A 52 10.39 -0.86 -5.87
N PRO A 53 10.91 -0.86 -4.64
CA PRO A 53 12.34 -0.69 -4.38
C PRO A 53 13.16 -1.75 -5.12
N THR A 54 14.39 -1.41 -5.50
CA THR A 54 15.36 -2.39 -6.00
C THR A 54 16.19 -3.01 -4.88
N GLY A 55 16.16 -2.40 -3.68
CA GLY A 55 16.82 -2.90 -2.49
C GLY A 55 16.41 -2.11 -1.24
N GLY A 56 16.76 -2.66 -0.09
CA GLY A 56 16.37 -2.11 1.21
C GLY A 56 14.99 -2.56 1.66
N SER A 57 14.53 -1.99 2.79
CA SER A 57 13.27 -2.35 3.43
C SER A 57 12.47 -1.10 3.81
N ILE A 58 11.14 -1.24 3.81
CA ILE A 58 10.20 -0.21 4.27
C ILE A 58 9.28 -0.83 5.32
N ILE A 59 9.58 -0.58 6.58
CA ILE A 59 8.82 -1.14 7.68
C ILE A 59 7.66 -0.20 8.02
N PHE A 60 6.44 -0.60 7.73
CA PHE A 60 5.22 0.13 8.07
C PHE A 60 4.46 -0.60 9.17
N ASN A 61 4.35 0.01 10.34
CA ASN A 61 3.71 -0.61 11.52
C ASN A 61 4.22 -2.03 11.82
N GLY A 62 5.54 -2.24 11.73
CA GLY A 62 6.20 -3.51 12.02
C GLY A 62 6.18 -4.54 10.88
N VAL A 63 5.67 -4.19 9.70
CA VAL A 63 5.64 -5.08 8.53
C VAL A 63 6.49 -4.47 7.42
N ASP A 64 7.41 -5.25 6.85
CA ASP A 64 8.16 -4.83 5.66
C ASP A 64 7.23 -4.89 4.44
N ILE A 65 6.79 -3.71 4.01
CA ILE A 65 5.87 -3.58 2.86
C ILE A 65 6.60 -3.64 1.51
N ALA A 66 7.93 -3.65 1.50
CA ALA A 66 8.73 -3.87 0.31
C ALA A 66 8.89 -5.38 -0.01
N ASP A 67 8.58 -6.28 0.93
CA ASP A 67 8.58 -7.72 0.65
C ASP A 67 7.41 -8.08 -0.28
N MET A 68 7.73 -8.66 -1.43
CA MET A 68 6.75 -9.10 -2.45
C MET A 68 5.73 -10.13 -1.93
N LYS A 69 6.00 -10.78 -0.81
CA LYS A 69 5.07 -11.72 -0.16
C LYS A 69 3.94 -11.01 0.59
N VAL A 70 4.08 -9.72 0.86
CA VAL A 70 3.10 -8.92 1.60
C VAL A 70 2.04 -8.38 0.64
N ASP A 71 0.75 -8.55 0.99
CA ASP A 71 -0.34 -7.89 0.24
C ASP A 71 -0.35 -6.40 0.59
N ILE A 72 0.35 -5.61 -0.22
CA ILE A 72 0.46 -4.16 -0.05
C ILE A 72 -0.90 -3.45 -0.04
N ASN A 73 -1.94 -4.02 -0.67
CA ASN A 73 -3.26 -3.38 -0.70
C ASN A 73 -3.90 -3.28 0.69
N VAL A 74 -3.54 -4.17 1.61
CA VAL A 74 -3.97 -4.10 3.01
C VAL A 74 -3.37 -2.86 3.69
N HIS A 75 -2.10 -2.58 3.42
CA HIS A 75 -1.36 -1.48 4.02
C HIS A 75 -1.71 -0.13 3.38
N ARG A 76 -1.91 -0.09 2.05
CA ARG A 76 -2.33 1.12 1.31
C ARG A 76 -3.68 1.69 1.77
N ARG A 77 -4.52 0.91 2.41
CA ARG A 77 -5.77 1.43 3.02
C ARG A 77 -5.51 2.45 4.13
N HIS A 78 -4.31 2.41 4.72
CA HIS A 78 -3.87 3.28 5.81
C HIS A 78 -2.91 4.39 5.33
N MET A 79 -2.67 4.49 4.03
CA MET A 79 -1.78 5.46 3.42
C MET A 79 -2.56 6.30 2.40
N GLY A 80 -2.47 7.62 2.53
CA GLY A 80 -2.97 8.55 1.52
C GLY A 80 -1.82 9.11 0.69
N MET A 81 -2.06 9.37 -0.61
CA MET A 81 -1.12 10.07 -1.47
C MET A 81 -1.84 11.13 -2.28
N VAL A 82 -1.31 12.36 -2.26
CA VAL A 82 -1.79 13.46 -3.08
C VAL A 82 -0.82 13.65 -4.24
N PHE A 83 -1.33 13.56 -5.46
CA PHE A 83 -0.54 13.71 -6.69
C PHE A 83 -0.54 15.16 -7.16
N GLN A 84 0.45 15.55 -7.97
CA GLN A 84 0.49 16.87 -8.63
C GLN A 84 -0.66 17.06 -9.62
N HIS A 85 -1.09 15.99 -10.29
CA HIS A 85 -2.28 15.97 -11.13
C HIS A 85 -3.47 15.47 -10.32
N PHE A 86 -4.64 16.01 -10.58
CA PHE A 86 -5.86 15.68 -9.83
C PHE A 86 -6.28 14.22 -9.97
N ASN A 87 -5.86 13.53 -11.03
CA ASN A 87 -6.16 12.11 -11.30
C ASN A 87 -7.65 11.76 -11.16
N LEU A 88 -8.52 12.67 -11.62
CA LEU A 88 -9.96 12.49 -11.58
C LEU A 88 -10.43 11.71 -12.81
N TYR A 89 -11.45 10.89 -12.62
CA TYR A 89 -12.16 10.25 -13.72
C TYR A 89 -13.10 11.27 -14.36
N ASN A 90 -12.79 11.70 -15.58
CA ASN A 90 -13.52 12.76 -16.30
C ASN A 90 -14.97 12.38 -16.64
N ASN A 91 -15.28 11.08 -16.71
CA ASN A 91 -16.61 10.55 -16.96
C ASN A 91 -17.43 10.33 -15.68
N LYS A 92 -16.99 10.87 -14.55
CA LYS A 92 -17.64 10.75 -13.25
C LYS A 92 -17.85 12.12 -12.60
N THR A 93 -18.93 12.22 -11.84
CA THR A 93 -19.18 13.41 -11.02
C THR A 93 -18.16 13.52 -9.87
N VAL A 94 -18.08 14.69 -9.25
CA VAL A 94 -17.23 14.90 -8.06
C VAL A 94 -17.56 13.89 -6.97
N LEU A 95 -18.84 13.71 -6.66
CA LEU A 95 -19.28 12.73 -5.65
C LEU A 95 -18.85 11.31 -6.00
N GLN A 96 -18.99 10.91 -7.26
CA GLN A 96 -18.58 9.58 -7.72
C GLN A 96 -17.06 9.39 -7.61
N ASN A 97 -16.25 10.41 -7.91
CA ASN A 97 -14.80 10.36 -7.74
C ASN A 97 -14.42 10.15 -6.26
N VAL A 98 -15.04 10.91 -5.35
CA VAL A 98 -14.79 10.81 -3.90
C VAL A 98 -15.25 9.46 -3.35
N MET A 99 -16.42 8.98 -3.77
CA MET A 99 -17.03 7.75 -3.24
C MET A 99 -16.43 6.45 -3.82
N MET A 100 -15.66 6.53 -4.89
CA MET A 100 -15.17 5.33 -5.60
C MET A 100 -14.35 4.41 -4.71
N ALA A 101 -13.32 4.94 -4.03
CA ALA A 101 -12.44 4.13 -3.20
C ALA A 101 -13.17 3.53 -1.97
N PRO A 102 -13.94 4.31 -1.17
CA PRO A 102 -14.71 3.76 -0.06
C PRO A 102 -15.72 2.70 -0.51
N ALA A 103 -16.44 2.93 -1.61
CA ALA A 103 -17.42 1.98 -2.14
C ALA A 103 -16.75 0.67 -2.57
N TYR A 104 -15.64 0.74 -3.31
CA TYR A 104 -14.88 -0.43 -3.75
C TYR A 104 -14.35 -1.25 -2.57
N LEU A 105 -13.77 -0.59 -1.56
CA LEU A 105 -13.24 -1.27 -0.38
C LEU A 105 -14.36 -1.98 0.39
N ARG A 106 -15.51 -1.31 0.59
CA ARG A 106 -16.67 -1.91 1.27
C ARG A 106 -17.21 -3.13 0.53
N CYS A 107 -17.33 -3.08 -0.80
CA CYS A 107 -17.73 -4.24 -1.60
C CYS A 107 -16.76 -5.41 -1.42
N LYS A 108 -15.45 -5.14 -1.46
CA LYS A 108 -14.40 -6.16 -1.27
C LYS A 108 -14.44 -6.82 0.10
N ASP A 109 -14.73 -6.04 1.15
CA ASP A 109 -14.85 -6.55 2.52
C ASP A 109 -16.12 -7.40 2.70
N ILE A 110 -17.23 -7.01 2.09
CA ILE A 110 -18.47 -7.80 2.06
C ILE A 110 -18.25 -9.14 1.35
N ASP A 111 -17.56 -9.14 0.20
CA ASP A 111 -17.27 -10.37 -0.53
C ASP A 111 -16.31 -11.30 0.22
N LYS A 112 -15.31 -10.74 0.91
CA LYS A 112 -14.44 -11.50 1.83
C LYS A 112 -15.24 -12.15 2.96
N ALA A 113 -16.15 -11.41 3.58
CA ALA A 113 -17.01 -11.90 4.65
C ALA A 113 -17.94 -13.03 4.16
N LYS A 114 -18.56 -12.86 2.98
CA LYS A 114 -19.41 -13.88 2.33
C LYS A 114 -18.62 -15.16 2.04
N LYS A 115 -17.41 -15.05 1.48
CA LYS A 115 -16.53 -16.22 1.24
C LYS A 115 -16.16 -16.94 2.53
N LYS A 116 -15.79 -16.20 3.59
CA LYS A 116 -15.48 -16.77 4.89
C LYS A 116 -16.66 -17.53 5.49
N ASN A 117 -17.86 -16.95 5.46
CA ASN A 117 -19.08 -17.57 5.96
C ASN A 117 -19.44 -18.82 5.16
N ARG A 118 -19.25 -18.82 3.84
CA ARG A 118 -19.46 -19.98 2.97
C ARG A 118 -18.51 -21.13 3.30
N MET A 119 -17.21 -20.82 3.56
CA MET A 119 -16.23 -21.82 3.99
C MET A 119 -16.53 -22.40 5.37
N ILE A 120 -17.00 -21.56 6.31
CA ILE A 120 -17.41 -22.04 7.67
C ILE A 120 -18.61 -22.95 7.55
N LYS A 121 -19.64 -22.60 6.78
CA LYS A 121 -20.79 -23.47 6.52
C LYS A 121 -20.37 -24.81 5.93
N PHE A 122 -19.46 -24.78 4.95
CA PHE A 122 -18.94 -26.00 4.32
C PHE A 122 -18.18 -26.87 5.30
N LYS A 123 -17.26 -26.30 6.10
CA LYS A 123 -16.54 -27.02 7.15
C LYS A 123 -17.47 -27.64 8.21
N ASN A 124 -18.51 -26.92 8.62
CA ASN A 124 -19.47 -27.41 9.61
C ASN A 124 -20.34 -28.54 9.06
N LEU A 125 -20.61 -28.56 7.76
CA LEU A 125 -21.35 -29.65 7.10
C LEU A 125 -20.57 -30.98 7.14
N PHE A 126 -19.24 -30.95 7.03
CA PHE A 126 -18.39 -32.14 7.10
C PHE A 126 -18.00 -32.53 8.53
N ARG A 127 -18.05 -31.59 9.51
CA ARG A 127 -17.75 -31.85 10.92
C ARG A 127 -18.92 -32.55 11.66
N GLY A 128 -20.12 -32.52 11.10
CA GLY A 128 -21.30 -33.19 11.64
C GLY A 128 -21.39 -34.67 11.26
N SER A 129 -20.49 -35.20 10.40
CA SER A 129 -20.50 -36.57 9.89
C SER A 129 -19.74 -37.59 10.76
N ASP A 130 -18.90 -37.10 11.71
CA ASP A 130 -18.04 -37.97 12.54
C ASP A 130 -18.61 -38.22 13.95
N LYS A 131 -19.91 -38.04 14.16
CA LYS A 131 -20.64 -38.45 15.38
C LYS A 131 -21.72 -39.42 15.02
N LYS A 132 -21.34 -40.66 14.74
CA LYS A 132 -22.15 -41.88 14.95
C LYS A 132 -21.25 -43.01 15.41
#